data_0168e40c09d024fbdd32d95c76af4308
#
_entry.id   0168e40c09d024fbdd32d95c76af4308
#
_cell.length_a   1.000
_cell.length_b   1.000
_cell.length_c   1.000
_cell.angle_alpha   90.00
_cell.angle_beta   90.00
_cell.angle_gamma   90.00
#
_symmetry.space_group_name_H-M   'P 1'
#
loop_
_entity.id
_entity.type
_entity.pdbx_description
1 polymer ?
#
loop_
_entity_poly.entity_id
_entity_poly.type
_entity_poly.pdbx_seq_one_letter_code
_entity_poly.pdbx_strand_id
1 'polypeptide(L)'
;MLGITPVYVGKEHDFSIFKEEKISELISPKSLVYVDTGFEGIDRFIAKKQIRKPKKKPRKRRLNGGEKHGNRVISSKRVKVEHAICGFKKFRIASEKFRGITKSMQKSFKIAAGLWNMHLDFLSRKLVNQEGGSHS
;
A
#
# COMPACT_ATOMS: atom_id res chain seq x y z
N MET A 1 6.08 -7.80 2.17
CA MET A 1 5.94 -7.70 3.65
C MET A 1 5.18 -6.42 3.95
N LEU A 2 4.13 -6.49 4.76
CA LEU A 2 3.39 -5.32 5.24
C LEU A 2 4.11 -4.76 6.47
N GLY A 3 4.59 -3.52 6.39
CA GLY A 3 4.99 -2.73 7.55
C GLY A 3 3.76 -2.00 8.12
N ILE A 4 3.73 -1.80 9.42
CA ILE A 4 2.70 -1.00 10.09
C ILE A 4 3.40 0.13 10.84
N THR A 5 2.99 1.36 10.54
CA THR A 5 3.34 2.56 11.28
C THR A 5 2.65 2.60 12.65
N PRO A 6 3.07 3.46 13.57
CA PRO A 6 2.29 3.78 14.75
C PRO A 6 0.85 4.19 14.41
N VAL A 7 -0.05 4.06 15.38
CA VAL A 7 -1.45 4.47 15.20
C VAL A 7 -1.56 5.98 15.35
N TYR A 8 -2.05 6.63 14.31
CA TYR A 8 -2.33 8.07 14.26
C TYR A 8 -3.81 8.37 14.45
N VAL A 9 -4.11 9.59 14.86
CA VAL A 9 -5.49 10.07 14.93
C VAL A 9 -6.03 10.23 13.51
N GLY A 10 -7.27 9.81 13.27
CA GLY A 10 -7.86 9.74 11.91
C GLY A 10 -8.00 11.06 11.15
N LYS A 11 -7.53 12.18 11.72
CA LYS A 11 -7.43 13.49 11.06
C LYS A 11 -6.08 13.73 10.39
N GLU A 12 -5.06 12.91 10.72
CA GLU A 12 -3.72 13.04 10.14
C GLU A 12 -3.73 12.64 8.67
N HIS A 13 -3.10 13.48 7.84
CA HIS A 13 -2.99 13.23 6.41
C HIS A 13 -1.91 12.18 6.14
N ASP A 14 -2.18 11.20 5.30
CA ASP A 14 -1.26 10.09 4.97
C ASP A 14 0.15 10.57 4.58
N PHE A 15 0.24 11.70 3.88
CA PHE A 15 1.52 12.29 3.50
C PHE A 15 2.28 12.91 4.69
N SER A 16 1.59 13.37 5.74
CA SER A 16 2.23 13.82 6.99
C SER A 16 2.85 12.64 7.72
N ILE A 17 2.11 11.55 7.86
CA ILE A 17 2.59 10.29 8.44
C ILE A 17 3.81 9.76 7.66
N PHE A 18 3.74 9.78 6.33
CA PHE A 18 4.87 9.39 5.47
C PHE A 18 6.16 10.14 5.79
N LYS A 19 6.07 11.45 6.08
CA LYS A 19 7.21 12.30 6.43
C LYS A 19 7.72 12.04 7.84
N GLU A 20 6.81 11.99 8.81
CA GLU A 20 7.13 11.80 10.23
C GLU A 20 7.81 10.45 10.49
N GLU A 21 7.29 9.39 9.90
CA GLU A 21 7.81 8.04 10.01
C GLU A 21 9.01 7.77 9.10
N LYS A 22 9.49 8.78 8.37
CA LYS A 22 10.62 8.68 7.44
C LYS A 22 10.53 7.48 6.51
N ILE A 23 9.33 7.17 6.04
CA ILE A 23 9.05 5.98 5.22
C ILE A 23 9.94 5.94 3.97
N SER A 24 10.36 7.12 3.47
CA SER A 24 11.29 7.22 2.35
C SER A 24 12.62 6.49 2.58
N GLU A 25 13.11 6.43 3.82
CA GLU A 25 14.38 5.75 4.17
C GLU A 25 14.25 4.22 4.11
N LEU A 26 13.03 3.70 4.26
CA LEU A 26 12.72 2.26 4.19
C LEU A 26 12.55 1.77 2.75
N ILE A 27 12.48 2.68 1.77
CA ILE A 27 12.21 2.35 0.37
C ILE A 27 13.53 2.10 -0.35
N SER A 28 13.71 0.88 -0.86
CA SER A 28 14.89 0.56 -1.66
C SER A 28 14.99 1.47 -2.90
N PRO A 29 16.20 1.94 -3.28
CA PRO A 29 16.42 2.75 -4.48
C PRO A 29 16.00 2.07 -5.80
N LYS A 30 15.81 0.76 -5.79
CA LYS A 30 15.35 -0.04 -6.95
C LYS A 30 13.83 -0.21 -6.99
N SER A 31 13.11 0.14 -5.92
CA SER A 31 11.66 -0.05 -5.83
C SER A 31 10.87 1.00 -6.61
N LEU A 32 9.75 0.59 -7.22
CA LEU A 32 8.76 1.50 -7.79
C LEU A 32 7.70 1.80 -6.73
N VAL A 33 7.43 3.08 -6.51
CA VAL A 33 6.51 3.57 -5.49
C VAL A 33 5.24 4.10 -6.18
N TYR A 34 4.13 3.43 -5.94
CA TYR A 34 2.83 3.84 -6.46
C TYR A 34 2.11 4.68 -5.41
N VAL A 35 1.86 5.93 -5.74
CA VAL A 35 1.23 6.91 -4.82
C VAL A 35 -0.06 7.46 -5.39
N ASP A 36 -0.92 7.96 -4.50
CA ASP A 36 -2.12 8.67 -4.89
C ASP A 36 -1.82 10.14 -5.26
N THR A 37 -2.78 10.78 -5.89
CA THR A 37 -2.70 12.19 -6.29
C THR A 37 -2.53 13.13 -5.11
N GLY A 38 -2.90 12.73 -3.89
CA GLY A 38 -2.73 13.50 -2.65
C GLY A 38 -1.27 13.64 -2.17
N PHE A 39 -0.35 12.81 -2.66
CA PHE A 39 1.07 12.89 -2.29
C PHE A 39 1.79 13.95 -3.13
N GLU A 40 1.44 15.22 -2.93
CA GLU A 40 2.11 16.35 -3.59
C GLU A 40 3.46 16.65 -2.91
N GLY A 41 4.54 16.79 -3.72
CA GLY A 41 5.89 17.03 -3.22
C GLY A 41 6.65 15.80 -2.75
N ILE A 42 6.16 14.58 -2.99
CA ILE A 42 6.88 13.33 -2.65
C ILE A 42 8.22 13.20 -3.38
N ASP A 43 8.37 13.87 -4.52
CA ASP A 43 9.62 13.94 -5.30
C ASP A 43 10.79 14.62 -4.58
N ARG A 44 10.53 15.28 -3.45
CA ARG A 44 11.57 15.79 -2.53
C ARG A 44 12.16 14.71 -1.63
N PHE A 45 11.46 13.60 -1.46
CA PHE A 45 11.82 12.50 -0.55
C PHE A 45 12.25 11.24 -1.30
N ILE A 46 11.73 11.03 -2.50
CA ILE A 46 12.00 9.85 -3.33
C ILE A 46 12.35 10.30 -4.75
N ALA A 47 13.29 9.62 -5.38
CA ALA A 47 13.69 9.94 -6.75
C ALA A 47 12.51 9.85 -7.73
N LYS A 48 12.33 10.87 -8.58
CA LYS A 48 11.21 10.95 -9.56
C LYS A 48 11.06 9.68 -10.42
N LYS A 49 12.19 9.04 -10.79
CA LYS A 49 12.19 7.81 -11.59
C LYS A 49 11.48 6.63 -10.91
N GLN A 50 11.41 6.63 -9.58
CA GLN A 50 10.76 5.58 -8.79
C GLN A 50 9.26 5.83 -8.59
N ILE A 51 8.80 7.09 -8.74
CA ILE A 51 7.43 7.48 -8.44
C ILE A 51 6.51 7.16 -9.61
N ARG A 52 5.40 6.50 -9.33
CA ARG A 52 4.29 6.23 -10.25
C ARG A 52 3.02 6.84 -9.67
N LYS A 53 2.67 8.02 -10.20
CA LYS A 53 1.51 8.83 -9.77
C LYS A 53 0.52 8.96 -10.93
N PRO A 54 -0.78 8.75 -10.71
CA PRO A 54 -1.77 8.95 -11.77
C PRO A 54 -1.85 10.42 -12.16
N LYS A 55 -1.98 10.68 -13.47
CA LYS A 55 -2.20 12.04 -13.97
C LYS A 55 -3.62 12.50 -13.66
N LYS A 56 -3.73 13.64 -13.00
CA LYS A 56 -5.03 14.31 -12.79
C LYS A 56 -5.58 14.78 -14.14
N LYS A 57 -6.89 14.69 -14.31
CA LYS A 57 -7.56 15.28 -15.48
C LYS A 57 -7.43 16.80 -15.43
N PRO A 58 -6.85 17.45 -16.45
CA PRO A 58 -6.80 18.91 -16.53
C PRO A 58 -8.21 19.50 -16.63
N ARG A 59 -8.42 20.72 -16.11
CA ARG A 59 -9.74 21.37 -16.14
C ARG A 59 -10.28 21.61 -17.55
N LYS A 60 -9.38 21.91 -18.52
CA LYS A 60 -9.75 22.37 -19.87
C LYS A 60 -9.55 21.32 -20.98
N ARG A 61 -9.05 20.12 -20.69
CA ARG A 61 -8.88 19.06 -21.68
C ARG A 61 -9.14 17.68 -21.15
N ARG A 62 -9.44 16.73 -22.03
CA ARG A 62 -9.49 15.30 -21.68
C ARG A 62 -8.09 14.70 -21.65
N LEU A 63 -7.89 13.66 -20.86
CA LEU A 63 -6.68 12.86 -20.90
C LEU A 63 -6.55 12.21 -22.28
N ASN A 64 -5.32 12.23 -22.83
CA ASN A 64 -5.03 11.52 -24.07
C ASN A 64 -4.96 10.00 -23.86
N GLY A 65 -4.83 9.24 -24.95
CA GLY A 65 -4.80 7.78 -24.92
C GLY A 65 -3.67 7.22 -24.06
N GLY A 66 -2.45 7.77 -24.16
CA GLY A 66 -1.29 7.37 -23.38
C GLY A 66 -1.44 7.66 -21.88
N GLU A 67 -2.01 8.83 -21.54
CA GLU A 67 -2.27 9.20 -20.13
C GLU A 67 -3.33 8.29 -19.51
N LYS A 68 -4.37 7.92 -20.26
CA LYS A 68 -5.39 6.96 -19.80
C LYS A 68 -4.78 5.57 -19.62
N HIS A 69 -3.95 5.11 -20.56
CA HIS A 69 -3.25 3.83 -20.44
C HIS A 69 -2.33 3.81 -19.21
N GLY A 70 -1.50 4.83 -19.01
CA GLY A 70 -0.66 4.96 -17.84
C GLY A 70 -1.45 4.92 -16.52
N ASN A 71 -2.57 5.64 -16.43
CA ASN A 71 -3.45 5.61 -15.27
C ASN A 71 -4.06 4.21 -15.05
N ARG A 72 -4.44 3.49 -16.11
CA ARG A 72 -4.96 2.11 -16.01
C ARG A 72 -3.90 1.15 -15.45
N VAL A 73 -2.65 1.25 -15.88
CA VAL A 73 -1.54 0.44 -15.36
C VAL A 73 -1.33 0.72 -13.87
N ILE A 74 -1.33 1.98 -13.46
CA ILE A 74 -1.21 2.36 -12.04
C ILE A 74 -2.39 1.80 -11.24
N SER A 75 -3.62 1.94 -11.73
CA SER A 75 -4.82 1.42 -11.06
C SER A 75 -4.77 -0.09 -10.88
N SER A 76 -4.34 -0.84 -11.89
CA SER A 76 -4.25 -2.31 -11.79
C SER A 76 -3.26 -2.78 -10.71
N LYS A 77 -2.18 -2.03 -10.49
CA LYS A 77 -1.24 -2.32 -9.37
C LYS A 77 -1.85 -1.97 -8.01
N ARG A 78 -2.61 -0.87 -7.93
CA ARG A 78 -3.31 -0.46 -6.70
C ARG A 78 -4.35 -1.48 -6.26
N VAL A 79 -5.10 -2.06 -7.19
CA VAL A 79 -6.10 -3.11 -6.87
C VAL A 79 -5.48 -4.25 -6.05
N LYS A 80 -4.26 -4.68 -6.36
CA LYS A 80 -3.58 -5.73 -5.58
C LYS A 80 -3.31 -5.29 -4.13
N VAL A 81 -2.93 -4.02 -3.94
CA VAL A 81 -2.73 -3.45 -2.59
C VAL A 81 -4.05 -3.33 -1.85
N GLU A 82 -5.11 -2.88 -2.54
CA GLU A 82 -6.46 -2.80 -1.97
C GLU A 82 -6.97 -4.17 -1.54
N HIS A 83 -6.74 -5.23 -2.33
CA HIS A 83 -7.08 -6.61 -1.94
C HIS A 83 -6.32 -7.05 -0.68
N ALA A 84 -5.03 -6.72 -0.58
CA ALA A 84 -4.25 -7.03 0.62
C ALA A 84 -4.78 -6.29 1.86
N ILE A 85 -5.14 -5.02 1.72
CA ILE A 85 -5.74 -4.21 2.79
C ILE A 85 -7.13 -4.75 3.16
N CYS A 86 -7.96 -5.12 2.18
CA CYS A 86 -9.27 -5.73 2.43
C CYS A 86 -9.14 -7.06 3.19
N GLY A 87 -8.14 -7.88 2.85
CA GLY A 87 -7.85 -9.09 3.59
C GLY A 87 -7.44 -8.83 5.03
N PHE A 88 -6.57 -7.84 5.25
CA PHE A 88 -6.19 -7.41 6.60
C PHE A 88 -7.39 -6.89 7.41
N LYS A 89 -8.30 -6.13 6.79
CA LYS A 89 -9.53 -5.62 7.42
C LYS A 89 -10.53 -6.70 7.83
N LYS A 90 -10.37 -7.96 7.41
CA LYS A 90 -11.16 -9.10 7.94
C LYS A 90 -10.92 -9.33 9.43
N PHE A 91 -9.76 -8.95 9.95
CA PHE A 91 -9.56 -8.89 11.39
C PHE A 91 -10.40 -7.74 11.96
N ARG A 92 -11.36 -8.05 12.83
CA ARG A 92 -12.28 -7.06 13.44
C ARG A 92 -11.53 -5.89 14.06
N ILE A 93 -10.39 -6.15 14.68
CA ILE A 93 -9.53 -5.10 15.28
C ILE A 93 -9.06 -4.04 14.27
N ALA A 94 -8.98 -4.38 12.98
CA ALA A 94 -8.54 -3.47 11.92
C ALA A 94 -9.71 -2.73 11.25
N SER A 95 -10.95 -3.14 11.46
CA SER A 95 -12.14 -2.59 10.81
C SER A 95 -13.08 -1.84 11.75
N GLU A 96 -13.06 -2.15 13.05
CA GLU A 96 -13.95 -1.54 14.03
C GLU A 96 -13.34 -0.31 14.70
N LYS A 97 -14.22 0.61 15.15
CA LYS A 97 -13.81 1.77 15.94
C LYS A 97 -13.27 1.30 17.29
N PHE A 98 -11.98 1.46 17.48
CA PHE A 98 -11.34 1.06 18.73
C PHE A 98 -11.68 2.01 19.88
N ARG A 99 -12.10 1.45 21.01
CA ARG A 99 -12.48 2.19 22.25
C ARG A 99 -11.52 1.97 23.41
N GLY A 100 -10.40 1.30 23.18
CA GLY A 100 -9.41 0.94 24.20
C GLY A 100 -8.18 1.84 24.21
N ILE A 101 -7.15 1.40 24.93
CA ILE A 101 -5.87 2.11 25.05
C ILE A 101 -5.05 1.95 23.76
N THR A 102 -4.54 3.04 23.20
CA THR A 102 -3.78 3.09 21.94
C THR A 102 -2.60 2.10 21.88
N LYS A 103 -1.88 1.90 22.98
CA LYS A 103 -0.77 0.93 23.05
C LYS A 103 -1.22 -0.52 22.83
N SER A 104 -2.38 -0.90 23.37
CA SER A 104 -2.97 -2.23 23.16
C SER A 104 -3.42 -2.40 21.71
N MET A 105 -4.04 -1.39 21.14
CA MET A 105 -4.42 -1.36 19.73
C MET A 105 -3.21 -1.60 18.80
N GLN A 106 -2.11 -0.88 19.01
CA GLN A 106 -0.91 -1.03 18.20
C GLN A 106 -0.32 -2.45 18.24
N LYS A 107 -0.31 -3.08 19.43
CA LYS A 107 0.11 -4.49 19.57
C LYS A 107 -0.80 -5.42 18.76
N SER A 108 -2.11 -5.24 18.88
CA SER A 108 -3.10 -6.04 18.18
C SER A 108 -3.00 -5.89 16.65
N PHE A 109 -2.75 -4.68 16.15
CA PHE A 109 -2.50 -4.45 14.72
C PHE A 109 -1.23 -5.15 14.24
N LYS A 110 -0.14 -5.11 15.02
CA LYS A 110 1.11 -5.82 14.67
C LYS A 110 0.89 -7.33 14.58
N ILE A 111 0.15 -7.90 15.52
CA ILE A 111 -0.19 -9.34 15.53
C ILE A 111 -1.05 -9.67 14.30
N ALA A 112 -2.11 -8.91 14.04
CA ALA A 112 -2.98 -9.13 12.88
C ALA A 112 -2.21 -9.04 11.56
N ALA A 113 -1.28 -8.08 11.43
CA ALA A 113 -0.43 -7.95 10.25
C ALA A 113 0.55 -9.11 10.10
N GLY A 114 1.13 -9.61 11.20
CA GLY A 114 1.98 -10.78 11.19
C GLY A 114 1.23 -12.03 10.70
N LEU A 115 0.04 -12.28 11.24
CA LEU A 115 -0.82 -13.37 10.82
C LEU A 115 -1.23 -13.25 9.35
N TRP A 116 -1.56 -12.04 8.90
CA TRP A 116 -1.90 -11.80 7.50
C TRP A 116 -0.71 -12.03 6.56
N ASN A 117 0.49 -11.58 6.92
CA ASN A 117 1.70 -11.86 6.16
C ASN A 117 1.99 -13.36 6.07
N MET A 118 1.85 -14.09 7.17
CA MET A 118 2.03 -15.54 7.19
C MET A 118 1.00 -16.24 6.27
N HIS A 119 -0.24 -15.78 6.25
CA HIS A 119 -1.26 -16.29 5.33
C HIS A 119 -0.90 -16.03 3.87
N LEU A 120 -0.43 -14.83 3.53
CA LEU A 120 0.01 -14.50 2.17
C LEU A 120 1.21 -15.33 1.73
N ASP A 121 2.18 -15.56 2.60
CA ASP A 121 3.35 -16.40 2.32
C ASP A 121 2.94 -17.87 2.08
N PHE A 122 1.98 -18.37 2.86
CA PHE A 122 1.43 -19.71 2.65
C PHE A 122 0.74 -19.84 1.29
N LEU A 123 -0.10 -18.85 0.91
CA LEU A 123 -0.76 -18.85 -0.39
C LEU A 123 0.23 -18.78 -1.54
N SER A 124 1.26 -17.95 -1.44
CA SER A 124 2.27 -17.81 -2.49
C SER A 124 3.05 -19.12 -2.71
N ARG A 125 3.42 -19.82 -1.64
CA ARG A 125 4.08 -21.15 -1.72
C ARG A 125 3.18 -22.20 -2.36
N LYS A 126 1.88 -22.19 -2.04
CA LYS A 126 0.92 -23.12 -2.61
C LYS A 126 0.76 -22.93 -4.13
N LEU A 127 0.74 -21.69 -4.61
CA LEU A 127 0.66 -21.37 -6.04
C LEU A 127 1.92 -21.85 -6.80
N VAL A 128 3.11 -21.61 -6.26
CA VAL A 128 4.38 -22.05 -6.86
C VAL A 128 4.43 -23.57 -6.99
N ASN A 129 3.95 -24.30 -5.97
CA ASN A 129 3.94 -25.78 -6.00
C ASN A 129 2.93 -26.35 -6.99
N GLN A 130 1.87 -25.63 -7.34
CA GLN A 130 0.91 -26.06 -8.35
C GLN A 130 1.43 -25.87 -9.78
N GLU A 131 2.23 -24.84 -10.03
CA GLU A 131 2.83 -24.58 -11.34
C GLU A 131 4.04 -25.50 -11.62
N GLY A 132 4.74 -25.98 -10.59
CA GLY A 132 5.87 -26.91 -10.72
C GLY A 132 5.48 -28.38 -10.91
N GLY A 133 4.20 -28.75 -10.70
CA GLY A 133 3.71 -30.14 -10.81
C GLY A 133 3.15 -30.53 -12.18
N SER A 134 3.19 -29.65 -13.20
CA SER A 134 2.56 -29.88 -14.51
C SER A 134 3.55 -30.31 -15.61
N HIS A 135 4.75 -30.77 -15.25
CA HIS A 135 5.70 -31.38 -16.20
C HIS A 135 6.09 -32.76 -15.70
N SER A 136 5.22 -33.71 -15.97
CA SER A 136 5.56 -35.16 -15.99
C SER A 136 4.71 -35.83 -17.03
#